data_5d5300e06d0a66c905a307e91fb8435a
#
_entry.id   5d5300e06d0a66c905a307e91fb8435a
#
_cell.length_a   1.000
_cell.length_b   1.000
_cell.length_c   1.000
_cell.angle_alpha   90.00
_cell.angle_beta   90.00
_cell.angle_gamma   90.00
#
_symmetry.space_group_name_H-M   'P 1'
#
loop_
_entity.id
_entity.type
_entity.pdbx_description
1 polymer ?
#
loop_
_entity_poly.entity_id
_entity_poly.type
_entity_poly.pdbx_seq_one_letter_code
_entity_poly.pdbx_strand_id
1 'polypeptide(L)'
;MNVTARLLTTLMLVSLSHQSFAMSADADTASRHAVLVPKSGTYSRAISTDVALAQTYFDQGLRLAWGFYFPESIASYQEASRLDPSHPMPYWGIAHAAGPNPNSRYAQMPDDPQGAGLAAIEAALDRIDRATPMEAALINALFVFYDAKSIPDPLERDRAYLAEMRELNKKHPDDPDIAALYAGSFMSIRRWDYWDKSGEAKGETLAVAEALEHVITTGDPHPGVYHLHIHLIEASLEPERAMVSADALEATLPIGGHAVHMPAHIFVRVGDYQRAIDNNLRSLAVDKEFAEHWGDLPLPNIGTYPLSHKIHAGHALDFVRYAATMQGSSELAIKSAKQMAEAISQHGTPMGRMQKRVAAPWVTLKIFGQWDELLTIESLSNSTPYLDGILSYVKGSAHIAKGSLDRAQQELSNIQRIAQSPDVSVNRAGATATAELLALAAHALDGEIKLAEGDLTGAIAAFEKGVALEDTNNYTEPPDWPQSMRLYLGNALLVAGRFEEAEAVFRKDLRWHQN
;
A
#
# COMPACT_ATOMS: atom_id res chain seq x y z
N MET A 1 -16.88 37.64 -87.41
CA MET A 1 -16.48 38.98 -86.95
C MET A 1 -16.77 38.96 -85.42
N ASN A 2 -15.71 39.01 -84.66
CA ASN A 2 -15.69 38.77 -83.24
C ASN A 2 -16.06 39.99 -82.43
N VAL A 3 -16.86 39.81 -81.38
CA VAL A 3 -16.95 40.78 -80.24
C VAL A 3 -16.86 39.97 -78.96
N THR A 4 -15.73 40.12 -78.32
CA THR A 4 -15.44 39.59 -77.00
C THR A 4 -15.98 40.53 -75.90
N ALA A 5 -16.87 40.03 -75.04
CA ALA A 5 -17.34 40.73 -73.84
C ALA A 5 -16.44 40.35 -72.65
N ARG A 6 -15.79 41.30 -72.05
CA ARG A 6 -15.05 41.16 -70.78
C ARG A 6 -16.01 41.35 -69.61
N LEU A 7 -16.20 40.32 -68.77
CA LEU A 7 -16.78 40.45 -67.44
C LEU A 7 -15.64 40.80 -66.43
N LEU A 8 -15.76 41.94 -65.80
CA LEU A 8 -14.98 42.27 -64.58
C LEU A 8 -15.73 41.69 -63.36
N THR A 9 -15.08 40.72 -62.74
CA THR A 9 -15.55 40.23 -61.42
C THR A 9 -14.70 40.90 -60.35
N THR A 10 -15.34 41.76 -59.52
CA THR A 10 -14.76 42.42 -58.38
C THR A 10 -14.69 41.42 -57.23
N LEU A 11 -13.50 40.95 -56.87
CA LEU A 11 -13.28 40.17 -55.64
C LEU A 11 -13.16 41.13 -54.46
N MET A 12 -14.16 41.11 -53.56
CA MET A 12 -14.04 41.68 -52.23
C MET A 12 -13.21 40.72 -51.36
N LEU A 13 -11.97 41.07 -51.04
CA LEU A 13 -11.20 40.43 -49.99
C LEU A 13 -11.74 40.92 -48.63
N VAL A 14 -12.47 40.04 -47.90
CA VAL A 14 -12.71 40.20 -46.50
C VAL A 14 -11.49 39.67 -45.73
N SER A 15 -10.64 40.55 -45.28
CA SER A 15 -9.54 40.22 -44.36
C SER A 15 -10.11 39.91 -42.96
N LEU A 16 -10.32 38.63 -42.63
CA LEU A 16 -10.49 38.18 -41.27
C LEU A 16 -9.13 38.29 -40.58
N SER A 17 -8.99 39.31 -39.78
CA SER A 17 -7.90 39.41 -38.80
C SER A 17 -8.09 38.32 -37.74
N HIS A 18 -7.38 37.18 -37.90
CA HIS A 18 -7.13 36.26 -36.78
C HIS A 18 -6.20 36.98 -35.82
N GLN A 19 -6.80 37.58 -34.79
CA GLN A 19 -6.05 37.88 -33.57
C GLN A 19 -5.73 36.54 -32.92
N SER A 20 -4.56 36.00 -33.19
CA SER A 20 -3.95 34.95 -32.39
C SER A 20 -3.73 35.54 -31.00
N PHE A 21 -4.57 35.15 -30.05
CA PHE A 21 -4.19 35.21 -28.65
C PHE A 21 -3.06 34.20 -28.42
N ALA A 22 -1.85 34.59 -28.74
CA ALA A 22 -0.69 33.99 -28.16
C ALA A 22 -0.65 34.45 -26.70
N MET A 23 -1.31 33.71 -25.80
CA MET A 23 -1.02 33.79 -24.39
C MET A 23 0.48 33.51 -24.23
N SER A 24 1.19 34.41 -23.55
CA SER A 24 2.58 34.26 -23.18
C SER A 24 2.73 33.03 -22.29
N ALA A 25 3.09 31.90 -22.89
CA ALA A 25 3.25 30.62 -22.19
C ALA A 25 4.51 30.59 -21.31
N ASP A 26 5.42 31.54 -21.46
CA ASP A 26 6.77 31.43 -20.87
C ASP A 26 6.93 32.07 -19.48
N ALA A 27 6.03 32.97 -19.05
CA ALA A 27 6.15 33.58 -17.72
C ALA A 27 5.37 32.81 -16.62
N ASP A 28 4.39 31.99 -16.99
CA ASP A 28 3.52 31.27 -16.04
C ASP A 28 4.08 29.88 -15.67
N THR A 29 5.00 29.34 -16.45
CA THR A 29 5.62 28.03 -16.17
C THR A 29 6.63 28.06 -15.03
N ALA A 30 7.24 29.19 -14.73
CA ALA A 30 8.26 29.32 -13.66
C ALA A 30 7.67 29.32 -12.25
N SER A 31 6.35 29.48 -12.08
CA SER A 31 5.67 29.51 -10.77
C SER A 31 4.67 28.36 -10.57
N ARG A 32 4.60 27.42 -11.51
CA ARG A 32 3.64 26.31 -11.47
C ARG A 32 4.06 25.25 -10.46
N HIS A 33 3.12 24.82 -9.60
CA HIS A 33 3.35 23.78 -8.59
C HIS A 33 3.04 22.37 -9.11
N ALA A 34 2.11 22.23 -10.07
CA ALA A 34 1.68 20.94 -10.60
C ALA A 34 1.41 20.99 -12.11
N VAL A 35 1.40 19.83 -12.73
CA VAL A 35 0.88 19.59 -14.08
C VAL A 35 -0.45 18.85 -13.99
N LEU A 36 -1.31 18.98 -15.00
CA LEU A 36 -2.48 18.11 -15.13
C LEU A 36 -2.04 16.76 -15.70
N VAL A 37 -2.18 15.73 -14.89
CA VAL A 37 -1.81 14.36 -15.26
C VAL A 37 -2.98 13.71 -16.00
N PRO A 38 -2.79 13.23 -17.24
CA PRO A 38 -3.83 12.53 -17.99
C PRO A 38 -4.22 11.23 -17.26
N LYS A 39 -5.44 10.77 -17.48
CA LYS A 39 -5.96 9.54 -16.86
C LYS A 39 -5.98 9.56 -15.31
N SER A 40 -5.98 10.75 -14.69
CA SER A 40 -6.10 10.88 -13.23
C SER A 40 -7.51 10.60 -12.70
N GLY A 41 -8.40 10.05 -13.53
CA GLY A 41 -9.78 9.74 -13.18
C GLY A 41 -10.75 10.90 -13.45
N THR A 42 -12.02 10.67 -13.15
CA THR A 42 -13.11 11.61 -13.42
C THR A 42 -13.84 12.09 -12.15
N TYR A 43 -13.51 11.51 -10.99
CA TYR A 43 -14.14 11.93 -9.74
C TYR A 43 -13.89 13.42 -9.50
N SER A 44 -14.92 14.13 -9.11
CA SER A 44 -14.90 15.57 -8.83
C SER A 44 -15.76 15.87 -7.61
N ARG A 45 -15.24 16.72 -6.71
CA ARG A 45 -16.01 17.35 -5.64
C ARG A 45 -16.12 18.84 -5.95
N ALA A 46 -17.30 19.29 -6.29
CA ALA A 46 -17.52 20.72 -6.53
C ALA A 46 -17.17 21.55 -5.29
N ILE A 47 -16.35 22.57 -5.47
CA ILE A 47 -16.07 23.61 -4.48
C ILE A 47 -16.62 24.95 -4.97
N SER A 48 -16.85 25.89 -4.05
CA SER A 48 -17.52 27.17 -4.34
C SER A 48 -16.61 28.19 -5.07
N THR A 49 -15.69 27.73 -5.94
CA THR A 49 -14.81 28.61 -6.74
C THR A 49 -15.43 28.96 -8.08
N ASP A 50 -15.24 30.23 -8.54
CA ASP A 50 -15.58 30.66 -9.89
C ASP A 50 -14.43 30.39 -10.90
N VAL A 51 -13.27 29.88 -10.44
CA VAL A 51 -12.08 29.66 -11.26
C VAL A 51 -12.04 28.19 -11.69
N ALA A 52 -12.52 27.88 -12.88
CA ALA A 52 -12.63 26.52 -13.41
C ALA A 52 -11.32 25.72 -13.35
N LEU A 53 -10.17 26.37 -13.60
CA LEU A 53 -8.87 25.71 -13.54
C LEU A 53 -8.45 25.40 -12.08
N ALA A 54 -8.84 26.22 -11.10
CA ALA A 54 -8.63 25.92 -9.68
C ALA A 54 -9.44 24.70 -9.26
N GLN A 55 -10.71 24.58 -9.71
CA GLN A 55 -11.51 23.37 -9.53
C GLN A 55 -10.83 22.13 -10.12
N THR A 56 -10.27 22.23 -11.34
CA THR A 56 -9.61 21.10 -12.01
C THR A 56 -8.39 20.61 -11.21
N TYR A 57 -7.55 21.51 -10.71
CA TYR A 57 -6.40 21.15 -9.87
C TYR A 57 -6.82 20.66 -8.49
N PHE A 58 -7.89 21.19 -7.91
CA PHE A 58 -8.46 20.68 -6.67
C PHE A 58 -8.92 19.23 -6.84
N ASP A 59 -9.66 18.92 -7.89
CA ASP A 59 -10.13 17.57 -8.18
C ASP A 59 -8.97 16.59 -8.42
N GLN A 60 -7.92 17.02 -9.14
CA GLN A 60 -6.70 16.21 -9.27
C GLN A 60 -6.04 15.95 -7.92
N GLY A 61 -5.90 17.00 -7.09
CA GLY A 61 -5.35 16.87 -5.75
C GLY A 61 -6.12 15.87 -4.90
N LEU A 62 -7.46 15.92 -4.97
CA LEU A 62 -8.33 15.01 -4.23
C LEU A 62 -8.17 13.55 -4.69
N ARG A 63 -8.21 13.30 -6.00
CA ARG A 63 -7.99 11.95 -6.55
C ARG A 63 -6.63 11.38 -6.20
N LEU A 64 -5.57 12.20 -6.27
CA LEU A 64 -4.22 11.82 -5.89
C LEU A 64 -4.09 11.55 -4.39
N ALA A 65 -4.75 12.33 -3.52
CA ALA A 65 -4.81 12.06 -2.08
C ALA A 65 -5.43 10.69 -1.79
N TRP A 66 -6.54 10.35 -2.45
CA TRP A 66 -7.17 9.03 -2.32
C TRP A 66 -6.35 7.89 -2.90
N GLY A 67 -5.43 8.18 -3.82
CA GLY A 67 -4.43 7.24 -4.33
C GLY A 67 -3.14 7.19 -3.50
N PHE A 68 -3.05 7.95 -2.40
CA PHE A 68 -1.88 8.11 -1.53
C PHE A 68 -0.66 8.76 -2.20
N TYR A 69 -0.86 9.49 -3.29
CA TYR A 69 0.14 10.37 -3.91
C TYR A 69 0.14 11.74 -3.22
N PHE A 70 0.46 11.75 -1.92
CA PHE A 70 0.30 12.94 -1.08
C PHE A 70 1.15 14.15 -1.51
N PRO A 71 2.44 14.01 -1.87
CA PRO A 71 3.22 15.15 -2.35
C PRO A 71 2.65 15.76 -3.63
N GLU A 72 2.24 14.92 -4.59
CA GLU A 72 1.66 15.34 -5.86
C GLU A 72 0.24 15.94 -5.66
N SER A 73 -0.50 15.40 -4.71
CA SER A 73 -1.78 15.94 -4.26
C SER A 73 -1.61 17.36 -3.71
N ILE A 74 -0.67 17.57 -2.79
CA ILE A 74 -0.39 18.88 -2.21
C ILE A 74 0.07 19.87 -3.27
N ALA A 75 0.96 19.45 -4.19
CA ALA A 75 1.37 20.30 -5.30
C ALA A 75 0.16 20.73 -6.17
N SER A 76 -0.79 19.82 -6.40
CA SER A 76 -2.04 20.13 -7.12
C SER A 76 -2.92 21.12 -6.36
N TYR A 77 -3.06 20.97 -5.05
CA TYR A 77 -3.78 21.93 -4.21
C TYR A 77 -3.07 23.29 -4.11
N GLN A 78 -1.73 23.30 -4.07
CA GLN A 78 -0.94 24.53 -4.13
C GLN A 78 -1.19 25.28 -5.46
N GLU A 79 -1.29 24.55 -6.57
CA GLU A 79 -1.62 25.16 -7.86
C GLU A 79 -3.06 25.71 -7.86
N ALA A 80 -4.02 24.98 -7.28
CA ALA A 80 -5.39 25.45 -7.11
C ALA A 80 -5.45 26.73 -6.25
N SER A 81 -4.67 26.79 -5.14
CA SER A 81 -4.61 27.99 -4.29
C SER A 81 -3.89 29.18 -4.97
N ARG A 82 -2.92 28.90 -5.85
CA ARG A 82 -2.29 29.96 -6.67
C ARG A 82 -3.27 30.58 -7.64
N LEU A 83 -4.16 29.78 -8.21
CA LEU A 83 -5.18 30.22 -9.18
C LEU A 83 -6.36 30.94 -8.52
N ASP A 84 -6.80 30.48 -7.34
CA ASP A 84 -7.80 31.16 -6.52
C ASP A 84 -7.32 31.27 -5.05
N PRO A 85 -6.48 32.24 -4.73
CA PRO A 85 -5.90 32.38 -3.39
C PRO A 85 -6.91 32.79 -2.32
N SER A 86 -8.11 33.18 -2.73
CA SER A 86 -9.18 33.60 -1.82
C SER A 86 -10.07 32.45 -1.36
N HIS A 87 -10.03 31.29 -2.04
CA HIS A 87 -10.87 30.15 -1.75
C HIS A 87 -10.29 29.25 -0.65
N PRO A 88 -11.06 28.82 0.38
CA PRO A 88 -10.54 28.05 1.51
C PRO A 88 -10.19 26.58 1.18
N MET A 89 -10.93 25.93 0.25
CA MET A 89 -10.83 24.48 0.04
C MET A 89 -9.47 23.99 -0.49
N PRO A 90 -8.73 24.71 -1.36
CA PRO A 90 -7.37 24.30 -1.70
C PRO A 90 -6.44 24.18 -0.48
N TYR A 91 -6.56 25.10 0.49
CA TYR A 91 -5.77 25.05 1.73
C TYR A 91 -6.22 23.90 2.65
N TRP A 92 -7.52 23.63 2.73
CA TRP A 92 -8.03 22.42 3.38
C TRP A 92 -7.46 21.16 2.73
N GLY A 93 -7.38 21.09 1.41
CA GLY A 93 -6.81 19.98 0.66
C GLY A 93 -5.33 19.74 1.00
N ILE A 94 -4.52 20.81 1.10
CA ILE A 94 -3.13 20.74 1.54
C ILE A 94 -3.05 20.14 2.95
N ALA A 95 -3.86 20.65 3.89
CA ALA A 95 -3.90 20.16 5.26
C ALA A 95 -4.35 18.70 5.34
N HIS A 96 -5.36 18.31 4.55
CA HIS A 96 -5.83 16.92 4.47
C HIS A 96 -4.74 15.98 3.97
N ALA A 97 -4.06 16.31 2.88
CA ALA A 97 -3.01 15.47 2.30
C ALA A 97 -1.72 15.46 3.15
N ALA A 98 -1.43 16.51 3.93
CA ALA A 98 -0.38 16.52 4.94
C ALA A 98 -0.76 15.79 6.22
N GLY A 99 -2.04 15.50 6.39
CA GLY A 99 -2.65 14.95 7.61
C GLY A 99 -2.47 13.45 7.81
N PRO A 100 -3.22 12.86 8.74
CA PRO A 100 -3.14 11.44 9.05
C PRO A 100 -3.66 10.61 7.90
N ASN A 101 -2.96 9.52 7.62
CA ASN A 101 -3.42 8.50 6.69
C ASN A 101 -3.06 7.11 7.18
N PRO A 102 -3.77 6.06 6.76
CA PRO A 102 -3.54 4.69 7.25
C PRO A 102 -2.14 4.15 6.95
N ASN A 103 -1.54 4.52 5.80
CA ASN A 103 -0.26 4.00 5.36
C ASN A 103 0.94 4.66 6.02
N SER A 104 0.85 5.93 6.32
CA SER A 104 1.97 6.70 6.79
C SER A 104 1.50 7.62 7.90
N ARG A 105 1.79 7.22 9.11
CA ARG A 105 1.65 8.13 10.22
C ARG A 105 2.99 8.75 10.54
N TYR A 106 3.02 9.99 10.89
CA TYR A 106 4.13 10.91 11.19
C TYR A 106 5.36 10.35 11.88
N ALA A 107 5.37 9.13 12.39
CA ALA A 107 6.38 8.58 13.29
C ALA A 107 7.80 8.45 12.67
N GLN A 108 7.96 8.72 11.39
CA GLN A 108 9.28 8.63 10.72
C GLN A 108 9.63 9.87 9.91
N MET A 109 8.95 10.97 10.16
CA MET A 109 9.07 12.17 9.37
C MET A 109 9.80 13.22 10.17
N PRO A 110 11.02 13.60 9.73
CA PRO A 110 11.88 14.49 10.50
C PRO A 110 11.31 15.88 10.65
N ASP A 111 10.49 16.33 9.72
CA ASP A 111 9.97 17.69 9.71
C ASP A 111 8.46 17.65 9.54
N ASP A 112 7.82 17.79 10.61
CA ASP A 112 6.57 18.39 10.90
C ASP A 112 5.60 18.57 9.72
N PRO A 113 4.95 17.48 9.24
CA PRO A 113 3.76 17.67 8.44
C PRO A 113 2.68 18.41 9.24
N GLN A 114 2.75 18.39 10.57
CA GLN A 114 1.86 19.16 11.43
C GLN A 114 2.07 20.67 11.23
N GLY A 115 3.31 21.20 11.12
CA GLY A 115 3.54 22.61 10.86
C GLY A 115 3.01 23.06 9.50
N ALA A 116 3.30 22.32 8.45
CA ALA A 116 2.77 22.60 7.12
C ALA A 116 1.24 22.42 7.04
N GLY A 117 0.72 21.35 7.64
CA GLY A 117 -0.71 21.10 7.70
C GLY A 117 -1.45 22.09 8.57
N LEU A 118 -0.90 22.47 9.73
CA LEU A 118 -1.46 23.50 10.61
C LEU A 118 -1.52 24.85 9.88
N ALA A 119 -0.42 25.29 9.26
CA ALA A 119 -0.39 26.54 8.50
C ALA A 119 -1.43 26.54 7.37
N ALA A 120 -1.63 25.41 6.70
CA ALA A 120 -2.62 25.28 5.65
C ALA A 120 -4.05 25.36 6.19
N ILE A 121 -4.36 24.64 7.28
CA ILE A 121 -5.73 24.68 7.84
C ILE A 121 -6.06 26.04 8.45
N GLU A 122 -5.08 26.72 9.06
CA GLU A 122 -5.25 28.12 9.53
C GLU A 122 -5.52 29.06 8.36
N ALA A 123 -4.80 28.89 7.23
CA ALA A 123 -5.08 29.65 6.02
C ALA A 123 -6.47 29.37 5.43
N ALA A 124 -7.01 28.16 5.58
CA ALA A 124 -8.40 27.85 5.22
C ALA A 124 -9.41 28.56 6.16
N LEU A 125 -9.13 28.55 7.48
CA LEU A 125 -9.95 29.23 8.49
C LEU A 125 -9.99 30.76 8.27
N ASP A 126 -8.87 31.38 7.92
CA ASP A 126 -8.81 32.82 7.58
C ASP A 126 -9.71 33.21 6.40
N ARG A 127 -10.15 32.22 5.61
CA ARG A 127 -11.01 32.38 4.42
C ARG A 127 -12.39 31.76 4.59
N ILE A 128 -12.77 31.34 5.79
CA ILE A 128 -13.96 30.52 6.04
C ILE A 128 -15.26 31.24 5.67
N ASP A 129 -15.27 32.56 5.68
CA ASP A 129 -16.44 33.38 5.27
C ASP A 129 -16.82 33.20 3.79
N ARG A 130 -15.91 32.61 2.98
CA ARG A 130 -16.16 32.26 1.57
C ARG A 130 -16.59 30.82 1.37
N ALA A 131 -16.55 30.03 2.44
CA ALA A 131 -16.93 28.61 2.40
C ALA A 131 -18.44 28.43 2.40
N THR A 132 -18.92 27.44 1.69
CA THR A 132 -20.29 26.92 1.91
C THR A 132 -20.39 26.28 3.30
N PRO A 133 -21.59 26.05 3.84
CA PRO A 133 -21.76 25.37 5.13
C PRO A 133 -21.07 24.00 5.21
N MET A 134 -21.05 23.23 4.10
CA MET A 134 -20.39 21.94 4.03
C MET A 134 -18.86 22.09 4.03
N GLU A 135 -18.32 23.01 3.24
CA GLU A 135 -16.89 23.30 3.20
C GLU A 135 -16.40 23.78 4.58
N ALA A 136 -17.16 24.67 5.23
CA ALA A 136 -16.84 25.12 6.58
C ALA A 136 -16.87 23.98 7.61
N ALA A 137 -17.81 23.03 7.48
CA ALA A 137 -17.86 21.84 8.35
C ALA A 137 -16.61 20.95 8.18
N LEU A 138 -16.15 20.70 6.94
CA LEU A 138 -14.94 19.94 6.66
C LEU A 138 -13.68 20.65 7.18
N ILE A 139 -13.59 21.98 7.02
CA ILE A 139 -12.46 22.78 7.53
C ILE A 139 -12.39 22.71 9.06
N ASN A 140 -13.51 22.94 9.74
CA ASN A 140 -13.57 22.91 11.20
C ASN A 140 -13.28 21.51 11.76
N ALA A 141 -13.79 20.46 11.13
CA ALA A 141 -13.51 19.09 11.53
C ALA A 141 -12.00 18.77 11.43
N LEU A 142 -11.37 19.12 10.32
CA LEU A 142 -9.95 18.86 10.12
C LEU A 142 -9.06 19.72 11.05
N PHE A 143 -9.48 20.94 11.38
CA PHE A 143 -8.74 21.79 12.31
C PHE A 143 -8.57 21.14 13.69
N VAL A 144 -9.56 20.39 14.18
CA VAL A 144 -9.47 19.67 15.46
C VAL A 144 -8.26 18.76 15.53
N PHE A 145 -7.90 18.12 14.41
CA PHE A 145 -6.71 17.28 14.31
C PHE A 145 -5.41 18.08 14.53
N TYR A 146 -5.36 19.34 14.09
CA TYR A 146 -4.19 20.21 14.17
C TYR A 146 -4.12 21.07 15.43
N ASP A 147 -5.19 21.19 16.21
CA ASP A 147 -5.27 22.08 17.39
C ASP A 147 -4.52 21.51 18.60
N ALA A 148 -3.19 21.47 18.51
CA ALA A 148 -2.33 21.07 19.61
C ALA A 148 -2.38 22.04 20.81
N LYS A 149 -2.90 23.26 20.62
CA LYS A 149 -3.04 24.25 21.69
C LYS A 149 -4.20 23.89 22.62
N SER A 150 -5.34 23.50 22.06
CA SER A 150 -6.53 23.10 22.86
C SER A 150 -6.46 21.64 23.28
N ILE A 151 -5.89 20.77 22.44
CA ILE A 151 -5.77 19.33 22.67
C ILE A 151 -4.29 18.93 22.50
N PRO A 152 -3.47 18.98 23.55
CA PRO A 152 -2.03 18.71 23.48
C PRO A 152 -1.67 17.28 23.09
N ASP A 153 -2.46 16.29 23.52
CA ASP A 153 -2.19 14.88 23.24
C ASP A 153 -2.55 14.54 21.79
N PRO A 154 -1.60 14.00 20.98
CA PRO A 154 -1.85 13.68 19.57
C PRO A 154 -2.94 12.62 19.39
N LEU A 155 -3.01 11.62 20.27
CA LEU A 155 -4.01 10.56 20.16
C LEU A 155 -5.41 11.07 20.50
N GLU A 156 -5.52 12.01 21.44
CA GLU A 156 -6.80 12.67 21.73
C GLU A 156 -7.25 13.56 20.55
N ARG A 157 -6.34 14.22 19.84
CA ARG A 157 -6.68 14.95 18.59
C ARG A 157 -7.18 13.99 17.51
N ASP A 158 -6.51 12.85 17.32
CA ASP A 158 -6.97 11.82 16.39
C ASP A 158 -8.40 11.36 16.72
N ARG A 159 -8.68 11.10 18.00
CA ARG A 159 -10.01 10.67 18.46
C ARG A 159 -11.06 11.76 18.30
N ALA A 160 -10.69 13.01 18.56
CA ALA A 160 -11.58 14.14 18.38
C ALA A 160 -11.93 14.34 16.89
N TYR A 161 -10.94 14.25 15.99
CA TYR A 161 -11.20 14.29 14.56
C TYR A 161 -12.08 13.12 14.08
N LEU A 162 -11.83 11.91 14.56
CA LEU A 162 -12.70 10.76 14.29
C LEU A 162 -14.15 11.02 14.76
N ALA A 163 -14.33 11.64 15.93
CA ALA A 163 -15.65 11.97 16.43
C ALA A 163 -16.39 12.98 15.54
N GLU A 164 -15.70 14.03 15.06
CA GLU A 164 -16.26 15.00 14.11
C GLU A 164 -16.66 14.32 12.78
N MET A 165 -15.78 13.48 12.22
CA MET A 165 -16.08 12.79 10.96
C MET A 165 -17.23 11.79 11.09
N ARG A 166 -17.34 11.10 12.24
CA ARG A 166 -18.49 10.23 12.55
C ARG A 166 -19.81 11.02 12.57
N GLU A 167 -19.83 12.18 13.22
CA GLU A 167 -21.04 13.02 13.27
C GLU A 167 -21.39 13.62 11.90
N LEU A 168 -20.39 13.97 11.08
CA LEU A 168 -20.63 14.40 9.70
C LEU A 168 -21.20 13.24 8.86
N ASN A 169 -20.66 12.03 8.98
CA ASN A 169 -21.18 10.86 8.27
C ASN A 169 -22.63 10.53 8.64
N LYS A 170 -23.00 10.65 9.92
CA LYS A 170 -24.39 10.48 10.34
C LYS A 170 -25.35 11.51 9.72
N LYS A 171 -24.89 12.75 9.51
CA LYS A 171 -25.68 13.83 8.93
C LYS A 171 -25.75 13.75 7.40
N HIS A 172 -24.72 13.20 6.79
CA HIS A 172 -24.52 13.14 5.34
C HIS A 172 -24.07 11.73 4.92
N PRO A 173 -24.89 10.70 5.15
CA PRO A 173 -24.49 9.30 4.93
C PRO A 173 -24.25 8.95 3.45
N ASP A 174 -24.80 9.75 2.54
CA ASP A 174 -24.69 9.56 1.08
C ASP A 174 -23.48 10.31 0.47
N ASP A 175 -22.70 11.07 1.26
CA ASP A 175 -21.54 11.81 0.77
C ASP A 175 -20.29 10.88 0.82
N PRO A 176 -19.74 10.47 -0.36
CA PRO A 176 -18.66 9.50 -0.41
C PRO A 176 -17.33 10.02 0.14
N ASP A 177 -17.05 11.34 0.02
CA ASP A 177 -15.85 11.90 0.66
C ASP A 177 -15.96 11.88 2.19
N ILE A 178 -17.14 12.17 2.73
CA ILE A 178 -17.35 12.11 4.19
C ILE A 178 -17.21 10.67 4.69
N ALA A 179 -17.77 9.69 3.97
CA ALA A 179 -17.59 8.28 4.31
C ALA A 179 -16.10 7.87 4.26
N ALA A 180 -15.36 8.28 3.22
CA ALA A 180 -13.93 8.02 3.09
C ALA A 180 -13.10 8.73 4.18
N LEU A 181 -13.42 9.99 4.53
CA LEU A 181 -12.75 10.71 5.62
C LEU A 181 -13.02 10.08 6.99
N TYR A 182 -14.25 9.62 7.24
CA TYR A 182 -14.58 8.87 8.45
C TYR A 182 -13.77 7.57 8.52
N ALA A 183 -13.73 6.80 7.43
CA ALA A 183 -12.91 5.61 7.36
C ALA A 183 -11.42 5.90 7.58
N GLY A 184 -10.85 6.87 6.87
CA GLY A 184 -9.46 7.26 6.99
C GLY A 184 -9.08 7.71 8.41
N SER A 185 -9.94 8.47 9.09
CA SER A 185 -9.72 8.93 10.46
C SER A 185 -9.69 7.74 11.45
N PHE A 186 -10.61 6.79 11.35
CA PHE A 186 -10.62 5.57 12.15
C PHE A 186 -9.40 4.69 11.87
N MET A 187 -9.10 4.45 10.60
CA MET A 187 -8.01 3.57 10.16
C MET A 187 -6.63 4.13 10.55
N SER A 188 -6.47 5.45 10.61
CA SER A 188 -5.22 6.08 11.04
C SER A 188 -4.91 5.84 12.52
N ILE A 189 -5.93 5.70 13.36
CA ILE A 189 -5.77 5.37 14.79
C ILE A 189 -5.39 3.91 14.99
N ARG A 190 -6.02 3.00 14.25
CA ARG A 190 -5.90 1.56 14.47
C ARG A 190 -4.93 0.84 13.54
N ARG A 191 -4.60 1.36 12.41
CA ARG A 191 -3.59 0.85 11.43
C ARG A 191 -3.49 -0.68 11.36
N TRP A 192 -4.26 -1.30 10.49
CA TRP A 192 -4.36 -2.76 10.26
C TRP A 192 -4.82 -3.59 11.48
N ASP A 193 -5.08 -2.99 12.64
CA ASP A 193 -5.65 -3.67 13.81
C ASP A 193 -7.18 -3.56 13.83
N TYR A 194 -7.82 -3.85 12.68
CA TYR A 194 -9.28 -3.73 12.51
C TYR A 194 -10.02 -4.99 12.91
N TRP A 195 -9.39 -6.13 12.75
CA TRP A 195 -9.95 -7.44 13.04
C TRP A 195 -9.05 -8.19 14.03
N ASP A 196 -9.65 -8.99 14.90
CA ASP A 196 -8.88 -9.94 15.68
C ASP A 196 -8.71 -11.27 14.93
N LYS A 197 -7.99 -12.19 15.53
CA LYS A 197 -7.67 -13.48 14.90
C LYS A 197 -8.85 -14.46 14.84
N SER A 198 -9.95 -14.17 15.54
CA SER A 198 -11.20 -14.92 15.41
C SER A 198 -12.08 -14.38 14.28
N GLY A 199 -11.70 -13.23 13.69
CA GLY A 199 -12.48 -12.49 12.71
C GLY A 199 -13.45 -11.48 13.33
N GLU A 200 -13.37 -11.27 14.66
CA GLU A 200 -14.19 -10.28 15.34
C GLU A 200 -13.68 -8.86 15.05
N ALA A 201 -14.62 -7.97 14.76
CA ALA A 201 -14.31 -6.59 14.45
C ALA A 201 -13.92 -5.80 15.70
N LYS A 202 -12.86 -4.99 15.60
CA LYS A 202 -12.36 -4.13 16.68
C LYS A 202 -12.84 -2.69 16.54
N GLY A 203 -13.28 -2.10 17.64
CA GLY A 203 -13.71 -0.70 17.67
C GLY A 203 -14.87 -0.43 16.74
N GLU A 204 -14.73 0.55 15.84
CA GLU A 204 -15.79 0.96 14.92
C GLU A 204 -15.70 0.29 13.53
N THR A 205 -14.91 -0.78 13.39
CA THR A 205 -14.66 -1.43 12.08
C THR A 205 -15.95 -1.76 11.32
N LEU A 206 -16.97 -2.31 11.99
CA LEU A 206 -18.25 -2.62 11.33
C LEU A 206 -19.00 -1.35 10.90
N ALA A 207 -19.06 -0.34 11.75
CA ALA A 207 -19.75 0.91 11.40
C ALA A 207 -19.05 1.64 10.24
N VAL A 208 -17.72 1.56 10.17
CA VAL A 208 -16.94 2.12 9.06
C VAL A 208 -17.15 1.29 7.79
N ALA A 209 -17.16 -0.03 7.88
CA ALA A 209 -17.46 -0.90 6.74
C ALA A 209 -18.87 -0.62 6.18
N GLU A 210 -19.88 -0.53 7.05
CA GLU A 210 -21.25 -0.18 6.67
C GLU A 210 -21.35 1.19 5.97
N ALA A 211 -20.62 2.20 6.47
CA ALA A 211 -20.61 3.52 5.85
C ALA A 211 -20.00 3.49 4.44
N LEU A 212 -18.88 2.77 4.24
CA LEU A 212 -18.26 2.61 2.93
C LEU A 212 -19.15 1.78 1.97
N GLU A 213 -19.69 0.67 2.44
CA GLU A 213 -20.56 -0.22 1.64
C GLU A 213 -21.88 0.48 1.25
N HIS A 214 -22.40 1.36 2.11
CA HIS A 214 -23.57 2.17 1.77
C HIS A 214 -23.30 3.04 0.53
N VAL A 215 -22.24 3.84 0.53
CA VAL A 215 -21.93 4.72 -0.61
C VAL A 215 -21.41 3.95 -1.83
N ILE A 216 -20.84 2.74 -1.67
CA ILE A 216 -20.51 1.84 -2.79
C ILE A 216 -21.78 1.41 -3.54
N THR A 217 -22.87 1.17 -2.82
CA THR A 217 -24.11 0.66 -3.40
C THR A 217 -25.04 1.75 -3.91
N THR A 218 -24.95 2.96 -3.38
CA THR A 218 -25.90 4.06 -3.63
C THR A 218 -25.30 5.21 -4.43
N GLY A 219 -23.96 5.35 -4.45
CA GLY A 219 -23.25 6.50 -5.01
C GLY A 219 -22.53 6.22 -6.31
N ASP A 220 -21.90 7.28 -6.82
CA ASP A 220 -20.99 7.21 -7.96
C ASP A 220 -19.64 6.60 -7.55
N PRO A 221 -18.88 6.02 -8.51
CA PRO A 221 -17.54 5.48 -8.26
C PRO A 221 -16.60 6.49 -7.61
N HIS A 222 -16.02 6.12 -6.44
CA HIS A 222 -15.18 7.02 -5.66
C HIS A 222 -13.83 6.35 -5.29
N PRO A 223 -12.67 6.94 -5.66
CA PRO A 223 -11.35 6.32 -5.45
C PRO A 223 -11.05 6.05 -3.98
N GLY A 224 -11.34 6.99 -3.07
CA GLY A 224 -11.06 6.85 -1.64
C GLY A 224 -11.93 5.80 -0.97
N VAL A 225 -13.21 5.72 -1.34
CA VAL A 225 -14.14 4.71 -0.80
C VAL A 225 -13.67 3.30 -1.14
N TYR A 226 -13.39 3.04 -2.42
CA TYR A 226 -12.92 1.71 -2.84
C TYR A 226 -11.56 1.36 -2.24
N HIS A 227 -10.63 2.30 -2.22
CA HIS A 227 -9.29 2.10 -1.66
C HIS A 227 -9.33 1.73 -0.18
N LEU A 228 -10.03 2.55 0.64
CA LEU A 228 -10.12 2.32 2.08
C LEU A 228 -10.98 1.10 2.43
N HIS A 229 -11.98 0.77 1.60
CA HIS A 229 -12.75 -0.46 1.76
C HIS A 229 -11.87 -1.71 1.58
N ILE A 230 -11.00 -1.75 0.56
CA ILE A 230 -10.02 -2.82 0.39
C ILE A 230 -9.17 -2.96 1.65
N HIS A 231 -8.52 -1.88 2.10
CA HIS A 231 -7.66 -1.89 3.28
C HIS A 231 -8.37 -2.28 4.59
N LEU A 232 -9.65 -1.93 4.72
CA LEU A 232 -10.42 -2.28 5.92
C LEU A 232 -10.78 -3.77 5.96
N ILE A 233 -11.07 -4.36 4.81
CA ILE A 233 -11.60 -5.72 4.68
C ILE A 233 -10.51 -6.77 4.42
N GLU A 234 -9.36 -6.38 3.84
CA GLU A 234 -8.30 -7.33 3.44
C GLU A 234 -7.85 -8.29 4.56
N ALA A 235 -7.81 -7.81 5.81
CA ALA A 235 -7.43 -8.60 6.98
C ALA A 235 -8.58 -9.36 7.64
N SER A 236 -9.80 -9.24 7.12
CA SER A 236 -10.98 -9.97 7.65
C SER A 236 -10.97 -11.45 7.23
N LEU A 237 -11.89 -12.23 7.79
CA LEU A 237 -12.17 -13.60 7.33
C LEU A 237 -13.14 -13.65 6.13
N GLU A 238 -13.57 -12.50 5.63
CA GLU A 238 -14.52 -12.35 4.51
C GLU A 238 -13.96 -11.34 3.47
N PRO A 239 -12.75 -11.57 2.91
CA PRO A 239 -12.13 -10.62 1.98
C PRO A 239 -12.94 -10.42 0.70
N GLU A 240 -13.79 -11.38 0.31
CA GLU A 240 -14.70 -11.29 -0.83
C GLU A 240 -15.70 -10.13 -0.74
N ARG A 241 -15.98 -9.60 0.45
CA ARG A 241 -16.79 -8.38 0.62
C ARG A 241 -16.22 -7.18 -0.14
N ALA A 242 -14.89 -7.12 -0.27
CA ALA A 242 -14.23 -6.03 -0.98
C ALA A 242 -14.01 -6.29 -2.48
N MET A 243 -14.53 -7.40 -3.05
CA MET A 243 -14.39 -7.69 -4.49
C MET A 243 -14.97 -6.59 -5.37
N VAL A 244 -16.11 -5.99 -4.99
CA VAL A 244 -16.70 -4.88 -5.74
C VAL A 244 -15.76 -3.69 -5.83
N SER A 245 -15.05 -3.39 -4.74
CA SER A 245 -14.06 -2.31 -4.70
C SER A 245 -12.80 -2.68 -5.48
N ALA A 246 -12.34 -3.94 -5.37
CA ALA A 246 -11.19 -4.43 -6.13
C ALA A 246 -11.44 -4.39 -7.65
N ASP A 247 -12.65 -4.71 -8.10
CA ASP A 247 -13.02 -4.69 -9.52
C ASP A 247 -13.15 -3.26 -10.07
N ALA A 248 -13.48 -2.27 -9.22
CA ALA A 248 -13.81 -0.91 -9.66
C ALA A 248 -12.68 0.12 -9.45
N LEU A 249 -11.80 -0.07 -8.48
CA LEU A 249 -10.84 0.95 -8.04
C LEU A 249 -9.94 1.47 -9.17
N GLU A 250 -9.37 0.58 -9.98
CA GLU A 250 -8.47 0.96 -11.06
C GLU A 250 -9.10 1.97 -12.04
N ALA A 251 -10.39 1.80 -12.35
CA ALA A 251 -11.09 2.69 -13.26
C ALA A 251 -11.25 4.12 -12.70
N THR A 252 -11.17 4.30 -11.38
CA THR A 252 -11.30 5.61 -10.72
C THR A 252 -10.01 6.43 -10.73
N LEU A 253 -8.84 5.78 -10.79
CA LEU A 253 -7.53 6.41 -10.85
C LEU A 253 -6.55 5.60 -11.73
N PRO A 254 -6.79 5.51 -13.05
CA PRO A 254 -6.04 4.60 -13.93
C PRO A 254 -4.53 4.89 -14.03
N ILE A 255 -4.10 6.14 -13.78
CA ILE A 255 -2.68 6.54 -13.78
C ILE A 255 -2.01 6.34 -12.40
N GLY A 256 -2.76 5.97 -11.39
CA GLY A 256 -2.24 5.75 -10.04
C GLY A 256 -1.77 4.31 -9.86
N GLY A 257 -0.46 4.04 -9.96
CA GLY A 257 0.07 2.68 -9.82
C GLY A 257 -0.34 2.02 -8.49
N HIS A 258 -0.41 2.78 -7.39
CA HIS A 258 -0.92 2.25 -6.11
C HIS A 258 -2.40 1.84 -6.22
N ALA A 259 -3.26 2.65 -6.83
CA ALA A 259 -4.67 2.29 -7.04
C ALA A 259 -4.83 1.07 -7.96
N VAL A 260 -3.94 0.91 -8.94
CA VAL A 260 -3.88 -0.28 -9.83
C VAL A 260 -3.38 -1.52 -9.08
N HIS A 261 -2.47 -1.36 -8.11
CA HIS A 261 -1.96 -2.44 -7.27
C HIS A 261 -2.99 -2.93 -6.22
N MET A 262 -3.74 -2.02 -5.61
CA MET A 262 -4.61 -2.30 -4.47
C MET A 262 -5.61 -3.46 -4.63
N PRO A 263 -6.22 -3.69 -5.80
CA PRO A 263 -7.08 -4.85 -6.00
C PRO A 263 -6.39 -6.19 -5.70
N ALA A 264 -5.07 -6.27 -5.89
CA ALA A 264 -4.30 -7.49 -5.63
C ALA A 264 -4.34 -7.91 -4.15
N HIS A 265 -4.55 -6.99 -3.21
CA HIS A 265 -4.74 -7.30 -1.80
C HIS A 265 -5.94 -8.24 -1.58
N ILE A 266 -7.01 -8.04 -2.33
CA ILE A 266 -8.18 -8.92 -2.27
C ILE A 266 -7.98 -10.17 -3.14
N PHE A 267 -7.42 -10.01 -4.34
CA PHE A 267 -7.24 -11.12 -5.28
C PHE A 267 -6.35 -12.24 -4.70
N VAL A 268 -5.27 -11.92 -3.98
CA VAL A 268 -4.47 -12.94 -3.30
C VAL A 268 -5.24 -13.62 -2.18
N ARG A 269 -6.16 -12.92 -1.52
CA ARG A 269 -6.97 -13.44 -0.41
C ARG A 269 -8.09 -14.37 -0.88
N VAL A 270 -8.55 -14.21 -2.12
CA VAL A 270 -9.60 -15.07 -2.72
C VAL A 270 -9.04 -16.09 -3.72
N GLY A 271 -7.70 -16.20 -3.83
CA GLY A 271 -7.03 -17.18 -4.70
C GLY A 271 -6.98 -16.79 -6.19
N ASP A 272 -7.32 -15.56 -6.55
CA ASP A 272 -7.20 -15.05 -7.93
C ASP A 272 -5.79 -14.50 -8.20
N TYR A 273 -4.81 -15.41 -8.13
CA TYR A 273 -3.39 -15.05 -8.24
C TYR A 273 -3.03 -14.44 -9.58
N GLN A 274 -3.67 -14.85 -10.67
CA GLN A 274 -3.36 -14.31 -11.99
C GLN A 274 -3.74 -12.83 -12.07
N ARG A 275 -4.92 -12.44 -11.59
CA ARG A 275 -5.29 -11.03 -11.54
C ARG A 275 -4.38 -10.22 -10.63
N ALA A 276 -3.96 -10.79 -9.49
CA ALA A 276 -3.00 -10.14 -8.60
C ALA A 276 -1.66 -9.89 -9.30
N ILE A 277 -1.14 -10.85 -10.08
CA ILE A 277 0.08 -10.70 -10.88
C ILE A 277 -0.10 -9.59 -11.92
N ASP A 278 -1.18 -9.66 -12.71
CA ASP A 278 -1.42 -8.75 -13.82
C ASP A 278 -1.56 -7.30 -13.32
N ASN A 279 -2.29 -7.08 -12.23
CA ASN A 279 -2.43 -5.76 -11.62
C ASN A 279 -1.09 -5.20 -11.14
N ASN A 280 -0.27 -6.01 -10.47
CA ASN A 280 1.02 -5.56 -9.98
C ASN A 280 2.02 -5.26 -11.10
N LEU A 281 2.09 -6.08 -12.14
CA LEU A 281 2.92 -5.80 -13.32
C LEU A 281 2.46 -4.52 -14.05
N ARG A 282 1.16 -4.31 -14.14
CA ARG A 282 0.58 -3.11 -14.72
C ARG A 282 0.86 -1.89 -13.86
N SER A 283 0.76 -2.00 -12.52
CA SER A 283 1.04 -0.90 -11.61
C SER A 283 2.45 -0.33 -11.77
N LEU A 284 3.44 -1.19 -11.99
CA LEU A 284 4.83 -0.78 -12.25
C LEU A 284 4.97 0.06 -13.53
N ALA A 285 4.24 -0.31 -14.59
CA ALA A 285 4.23 0.43 -15.84
C ALA A 285 3.51 1.79 -15.69
N VAL A 286 2.41 1.80 -14.96
CA VAL A 286 1.60 2.99 -14.68
C VAL A 286 2.37 4.00 -13.82
N ASP A 287 3.08 3.55 -12.78
CA ASP A 287 3.92 4.43 -11.96
C ASP A 287 5.02 5.12 -12.78
N LYS A 288 5.58 4.41 -13.76
CA LYS A 288 6.56 4.99 -14.66
C LYS A 288 5.92 6.02 -15.58
N GLU A 289 4.76 5.72 -16.17
CA GLU A 289 3.98 6.66 -16.98
C GLU A 289 3.61 7.91 -16.18
N PHE A 290 3.17 7.75 -14.92
CA PHE A 290 2.88 8.87 -14.03
C PHE A 290 4.11 9.77 -13.84
N ALA A 291 5.27 9.17 -13.53
CA ALA A 291 6.51 9.93 -13.34
C ALA A 291 6.95 10.67 -14.62
N GLU A 292 6.77 10.08 -15.79
CA GLU A 292 7.05 10.72 -17.08
C GLU A 292 6.13 11.94 -17.32
N HIS A 293 4.84 11.84 -16.96
CA HIS A 293 3.89 12.94 -17.07
C HIS A 293 4.15 14.06 -16.05
N TRP A 294 4.54 13.70 -14.83
CA TRP A 294 4.86 14.68 -13.79
C TRP A 294 6.13 15.47 -14.12
N GLY A 295 7.13 14.79 -14.69
CA GLY A 295 8.41 15.38 -15.09
C GLY A 295 9.27 15.77 -13.89
N ASP A 296 10.04 16.85 -14.05
CA ASP A 296 11.01 17.33 -13.07
C ASP A 296 10.42 18.37 -12.09
N LEU A 297 9.11 18.52 -12.03
CA LEU A 297 8.51 19.45 -11.06
C LEU A 297 8.85 19.00 -9.63
N PRO A 298 9.35 19.94 -8.81
CA PRO A 298 9.71 19.65 -7.44
C PRO A 298 8.46 19.26 -6.64
N LEU A 299 8.58 18.18 -5.86
CA LEU A 299 7.55 17.78 -4.93
C LEU A 299 7.76 18.43 -3.56
N PRO A 300 6.69 18.87 -2.88
CA PRO A 300 6.81 19.36 -1.52
C PRO A 300 7.32 18.26 -0.59
N ASN A 301 8.34 18.57 0.20
CA ASN A 301 8.84 17.67 1.24
C ASN A 301 8.00 17.85 2.50
N ILE A 302 6.91 17.10 2.60
CA ILE A 302 5.96 17.21 3.70
C ILE A 302 5.96 15.99 4.61
N GLY A 303 7.03 15.21 4.51
CA GLY A 303 7.17 14.09 5.39
C GLY A 303 6.29 12.88 5.09
N THR A 304 5.60 12.80 3.97
CA THR A 304 5.07 11.54 3.42
C THR A 304 6.00 11.04 2.31
N TYR A 305 6.13 9.72 2.20
CA TYR A 305 6.87 9.16 1.08
C TYR A 305 6.09 9.38 -0.21
N PRO A 306 6.70 10.00 -1.24
CA PRO A 306 6.10 9.96 -2.56
C PRO A 306 5.96 8.50 -2.98
N LEU A 307 4.79 8.09 -3.45
CA LEU A 307 4.59 6.79 -4.07
C LEU A 307 5.22 6.80 -5.48
N SER A 308 6.48 7.17 -5.56
CA SER A 308 7.21 7.09 -6.82
C SER A 308 7.36 5.62 -7.24
N HIS A 309 7.50 5.40 -8.54
CA HIS A 309 7.80 4.07 -9.10
C HIS A 309 8.95 3.34 -8.39
N LYS A 310 9.89 4.06 -7.79
CA LYS A 310 11.04 3.49 -7.05
C LYS A 310 10.64 2.92 -5.68
N ILE A 311 9.68 3.53 -4.99
CA ILE A 311 9.26 3.12 -3.64
C ILE A 311 8.20 2.02 -3.73
N HIS A 312 7.23 2.19 -4.61
CA HIS A 312 6.14 1.24 -4.78
C HIS A 312 6.59 -0.07 -5.48
N ALA A 313 7.56 0.01 -6.39
CA ALA A 313 8.03 -1.15 -7.17
C ALA A 313 8.45 -2.36 -6.31
N GLY A 314 9.12 -2.12 -5.17
CA GLY A 314 9.50 -3.21 -4.28
C GLY A 314 8.30 -3.93 -3.64
N HIS A 315 7.19 -3.23 -3.40
CA HIS A 315 5.97 -3.83 -2.86
C HIS A 315 5.19 -4.57 -3.94
N ALA A 316 5.01 -3.97 -5.10
CA ALA A 316 4.36 -4.61 -6.23
C ALA A 316 5.10 -5.89 -6.68
N LEU A 317 6.43 -5.86 -6.75
CA LEU A 317 7.23 -7.06 -7.08
C LEU A 317 7.11 -8.15 -6.01
N ASP A 318 6.96 -7.80 -4.72
CA ASP A 318 6.74 -8.78 -3.66
C ASP A 318 5.38 -9.47 -3.81
N PHE A 319 4.33 -8.73 -4.22
CA PHE A 319 3.04 -9.32 -4.56
C PHE A 319 3.11 -10.24 -5.79
N VAL A 320 3.83 -9.82 -6.86
CA VAL A 320 4.06 -10.70 -8.03
C VAL A 320 4.75 -11.99 -7.61
N ARG A 321 5.83 -11.88 -6.81
CA ARG A 321 6.56 -13.04 -6.27
C ARG A 321 5.63 -13.96 -5.46
N TYR A 322 4.86 -13.37 -4.54
CA TYR A 322 3.96 -14.13 -3.67
C TYR A 322 2.86 -14.83 -4.47
N ALA A 323 2.12 -14.11 -5.28
CA ALA A 323 1.04 -14.66 -6.11
C ALA A 323 1.56 -15.72 -7.10
N ALA A 324 2.71 -15.47 -7.74
CA ALA A 324 3.34 -16.44 -8.63
C ALA A 324 3.82 -17.70 -7.87
N THR A 325 4.26 -17.56 -6.61
CA THR A 325 4.61 -18.69 -5.75
C THR A 325 3.38 -19.55 -5.45
N MET A 326 2.28 -18.91 -5.06
CA MET A 326 1.02 -19.61 -4.75
C MET A 326 0.42 -20.30 -6.00
N GLN A 327 0.58 -19.69 -7.17
CA GLN A 327 0.15 -20.25 -8.45
C GLN A 327 1.08 -21.38 -8.97
N GLY A 328 2.28 -21.53 -8.41
CA GLY A 328 3.28 -22.50 -8.88
C GLY A 328 4.12 -22.00 -10.08
N SER A 329 4.09 -20.72 -10.42
CA SER A 329 4.84 -20.09 -11.51
C SER A 329 6.27 -19.77 -11.09
N SER A 330 7.12 -20.80 -10.98
CA SER A 330 8.48 -20.72 -10.41
C SER A 330 9.39 -19.69 -11.09
N GLU A 331 9.38 -19.64 -12.42
CA GLU A 331 10.22 -18.71 -13.19
C GLU A 331 9.89 -17.25 -12.85
N LEU A 332 8.60 -16.90 -12.85
CA LEU A 332 8.14 -15.55 -12.53
C LEU A 332 8.41 -15.19 -11.07
N ALA A 333 8.14 -16.12 -10.14
CA ALA A 333 8.37 -15.91 -8.71
C ALA A 333 9.86 -15.64 -8.42
N ILE A 334 10.76 -16.48 -8.94
CA ILE A 334 12.21 -16.34 -8.75
C ILE A 334 12.73 -15.05 -9.41
N LYS A 335 12.28 -14.75 -10.64
CA LYS A 335 12.65 -13.53 -11.35
C LYS A 335 12.26 -12.27 -10.56
N SER A 336 11.02 -12.19 -10.11
CA SER A 336 10.52 -11.03 -9.35
C SER A 336 11.23 -10.86 -8.02
N ALA A 337 11.51 -11.96 -7.32
CA ALA A 337 12.29 -11.95 -6.09
C ALA A 337 13.72 -11.42 -6.32
N LYS A 338 14.41 -11.89 -7.34
CA LYS A 338 15.77 -11.43 -7.68
C LYS A 338 15.80 -9.96 -8.07
N GLN A 339 14.87 -9.50 -8.89
CA GLN A 339 14.75 -8.08 -9.27
C GLN A 339 14.55 -7.18 -8.05
N MET A 340 13.67 -7.59 -7.13
CA MET A 340 13.41 -6.84 -5.91
C MET A 340 14.64 -6.77 -4.99
N ALA A 341 15.34 -7.90 -4.78
CA ALA A 341 16.53 -7.96 -3.92
C ALA A 341 17.69 -7.15 -4.50
N GLU A 342 17.90 -7.20 -5.82
CA GLU A 342 18.95 -6.43 -6.51
C GLU A 342 18.75 -4.93 -6.33
N ALA A 343 17.53 -4.43 -6.52
CA ALA A 343 17.22 -3.02 -6.36
C ALA A 343 17.52 -2.51 -4.94
N ILE A 344 17.32 -3.35 -3.91
CA ILE A 344 17.56 -2.98 -2.51
C ILE A 344 19.06 -3.07 -2.16
N SER A 345 19.75 -4.10 -2.61
CA SER A 345 21.16 -4.38 -2.24
C SER A 345 22.12 -3.26 -2.67
N GLN A 346 21.72 -2.43 -3.64
CA GLN A 346 22.50 -1.27 -4.10
C GLN A 346 22.51 -0.09 -3.10
N HIS A 347 21.69 -0.13 -2.04
CA HIS A 347 21.48 0.99 -1.12
C HIS A 347 22.07 0.80 0.28
N GLY A 348 23.01 -0.13 0.45
CA GLY A 348 23.72 -0.36 1.73
C GLY A 348 23.10 -1.48 2.56
N THR A 349 23.30 -1.44 3.90
CA THR A 349 22.76 -2.48 4.80
C THR A 349 21.23 -2.40 4.85
N PRO A 350 20.52 -3.49 4.49
CA PRO A 350 19.07 -3.47 4.52
C PRO A 350 18.55 -3.44 5.96
N MET A 351 17.53 -2.61 6.19
CA MET A 351 16.87 -2.46 7.49
C MET A 351 15.36 -2.69 7.39
N GLY A 352 14.73 -3.06 8.50
CA GLY A 352 13.29 -3.27 8.56
C GLY A 352 12.81 -4.26 7.49
N ARG A 353 11.70 -3.94 6.82
CA ARG A 353 11.10 -4.78 5.77
C ARG A 353 12.01 -5.03 4.55
N MET A 354 13.06 -4.23 4.37
CA MET A 354 14.01 -4.44 3.27
C MET A 354 14.80 -5.74 3.43
N GLN A 355 15.08 -6.17 4.66
CA GLN A 355 15.73 -7.45 4.94
C GLN A 355 14.93 -8.64 4.38
N LYS A 356 13.60 -8.65 4.60
CA LYS A 356 12.70 -9.68 4.06
C LYS A 356 12.77 -9.74 2.53
N ARG A 357 12.79 -8.59 1.88
CA ARG A 357 12.87 -8.50 0.42
C ARG A 357 14.22 -8.96 -0.14
N VAL A 358 15.31 -8.71 0.59
CA VAL A 358 16.65 -9.25 0.22
C VAL A 358 16.70 -10.77 0.37
N ALA A 359 16.08 -11.35 1.40
CA ALA A 359 15.99 -12.80 1.60
C ALA A 359 14.97 -13.49 0.68
N ALA A 360 14.07 -12.76 0.03
CA ALA A 360 12.98 -13.33 -0.76
C ALA A 360 13.45 -14.30 -1.88
N PRO A 361 14.56 -14.06 -2.62
CA PRO A 361 15.07 -15.03 -3.58
C PRO A 361 15.42 -16.36 -2.93
N TRP A 362 16.03 -16.35 -1.76
CA TRP A 362 16.49 -17.56 -1.07
C TRP A 362 15.30 -18.43 -0.65
N VAL A 363 14.29 -17.80 -0.08
CA VAL A 363 13.06 -18.50 0.33
C VAL A 363 12.28 -19.01 -0.88
N THR A 364 12.20 -18.21 -1.96
CA THR A 364 11.53 -18.62 -3.19
C THR A 364 12.24 -19.82 -3.84
N LEU A 365 13.58 -19.82 -3.88
CA LEU A 365 14.37 -20.96 -4.35
C LEU A 365 14.13 -22.21 -3.50
N LYS A 366 14.02 -22.09 -2.15
CA LYS A 366 13.65 -23.19 -1.27
C LYS A 366 12.29 -23.77 -1.62
N ILE A 367 11.26 -22.92 -1.78
CA ILE A 367 9.90 -23.37 -2.09
C ILE A 367 9.86 -24.18 -3.40
N PHE A 368 10.65 -23.78 -4.40
CA PHE A 368 10.72 -24.45 -5.70
C PHE A 368 11.85 -25.50 -5.79
N GLY A 369 12.48 -25.88 -4.69
CA GLY A 369 13.47 -26.97 -4.64
C GLY A 369 14.76 -26.71 -5.41
N GLN A 370 15.17 -25.46 -5.59
CA GLN A 370 16.40 -25.08 -6.28
C GLN A 370 17.63 -25.23 -5.37
N TRP A 371 17.84 -26.47 -4.88
CA TRP A 371 18.78 -26.78 -3.81
C TRP A 371 20.24 -26.50 -4.16
N ASP A 372 20.64 -26.79 -5.40
CA ASP A 372 22.02 -26.58 -5.83
C ASP A 372 22.37 -25.09 -5.88
N GLU A 373 21.45 -24.26 -6.37
CA GLU A 373 21.62 -22.80 -6.36
C GLU A 373 21.70 -22.26 -4.93
N LEU A 374 20.81 -22.72 -4.02
CA LEU A 374 20.82 -22.30 -2.62
C LEU A 374 22.15 -22.57 -1.91
N LEU A 375 22.79 -23.71 -2.17
CA LEU A 375 24.05 -24.06 -1.54
C LEU A 375 25.22 -23.20 -2.02
N THR A 376 25.11 -22.52 -3.15
CA THR A 376 26.17 -21.61 -3.65
C THR A 376 26.07 -20.20 -3.08
N ILE A 377 24.96 -19.84 -2.41
CA ILE A 377 24.75 -18.49 -1.88
C ILE A 377 25.68 -18.25 -0.69
N GLU A 378 26.45 -17.18 -0.74
CA GLU A 378 27.31 -16.75 0.35
C GLU A 378 26.62 -15.71 1.23
N SER A 379 27.03 -15.57 2.48
CA SER A 379 26.57 -14.50 3.36
C SER A 379 27.01 -13.14 2.79
N LEU A 380 26.12 -12.15 2.89
CA LEU A 380 26.38 -10.80 2.41
C LEU A 380 27.41 -10.10 3.32
N SER A 381 28.29 -9.30 2.75
CA SER A 381 29.27 -8.51 3.51
C SER A 381 28.64 -7.52 4.49
N ASN A 382 27.41 -7.07 4.20
CA ASN A 382 26.58 -6.19 5.02
C ASN A 382 25.35 -6.93 5.60
N SER A 383 25.54 -8.23 5.95
CA SER A 383 24.47 -9.08 6.46
C SER A 383 23.95 -8.59 7.82
N THR A 384 22.79 -9.06 8.16
CA THR A 384 22.12 -8.82 9.45
C THR A 384 21.77 -10.15 10.11
N PRO A 385 21.50 -10.19 11.41
CA PRO A 385 21.09 -11.43 12.07
C PRO A 385 19.89 -12.12 11.41
N TYR A 386 18.94 -11.34 10.89
CA TYR A 386 17.82 -11.88 10.14
C TYR A 386 18.28 -12.58 8.86
N LEU A 387 19.10 -11.93 8.06
CA LEU A 387 19.57 -12.48 6.78
C LEU A 387 20.43 -13.73 7.00
N ASP A 388 21.35 -13.70 7.97
CA ASP A 388 22.19 -14.87 8.28
C ASP A 388 21.34 -16.06 8.78
N GLY A 389 20.35 -15.80 9.61
CA GLY A 389 19.46 -16.83 10.11
C GLY A 389 18.56 -17.44 9.02
N ILE A 390 17.98 -16.61 8.13
CA ILE A 390 17.19 -17.12 7.00
C ILE A 390 18.07 -17.86 5.98
N LEU A 391 19.29 -17.39 5.74
CA LEU A 391 20.24 -18.13 4.88
C LEU A 391 20.59 -19.50 5.46
N SER A 392 20.84 -19.59 6.77
CA SER A 392 21.04 -20.87 7.46
C SER A 392 19.80 -21.77 7.35
N TYR A 393 18.59 -21.22 7.50
CA TYR A 393 17.35 -21.97 7.33
C TYR A 393 17.23 -22.60 5.94
N VAL A 394 17.37 -21.82 4.88
CA VAL A 394 17.20 -22.35 3.51
C VAL A 394 18.33 -23.32 3.12
N LYS A 395 19.57 -23.10 3.60
CA LYS A 395 20.69 -24.04 3.41
C LYS A 395 20.47 -25.33 4.19
N GLY A 396 19.96 -25.26 5.42
CA GLY A 396 19.59 -26.43 6.21
C GLY A 396 18.61 -27.33 5.47
N SER A 397 17.53 -26.74 4.91
CA SER A 397 16.56 -27.47 4.08
C SER A 397 17.20 -28.06 2.81
N ALA A 398 18.11 -27.31 2.16
CA ALA A 398 18.86 -27.83 0.99
C ALA A 398 19.78 -29.02 1.36
N HIS A 399 20.42 -28.98 2.53
CA HIS A 399 21.23 -30.10 3.05
C HIS A 399 20.39 -31.34 3.35
N ILE A 400 19.14 -31.16 3.89
CA ILE A 400 18.21 -32.28 4.05
C ILE A 400 17.89 -32.91 2.70
N ALA A 401 17.53 -32.12 1.71
CA ALA A 401 17.20 -32.60 0.37
C ALA A 401 18.37 -33.31 -0.33
N LYS A 402 19.64 -32.98 0.03
CA LYS A 402 20.84 -33.63 -0.45
C LYS A 402 21.31 -34.79 0.46
N GLY A 403 20.54 -35.17 1.49
CA GLY A 403 20.87 -36.29 2.39
C GLY A 403 21.99 -36.00 3.41
N SER A 404 22.30 -34.72 3.66
CA SER A 404 23.38 -34.27 4.55
C SER A 404 22.82 -33.78 5.89
N LEU A 405 22.23 -34.67 6.69
CA LEU A 405 21.55 -34.30 7.95
C LEU A 405 22.47 -33.63 8.96
N ASP A 406 23.75 -34.09 9.08
CA ASP A 406 24.71 -33.43 9.97
C ASP A 406 24.91 -31.93 9.64
N ARG A 407 24.95 -31.59 8.36
CA ARG A 407 25.05 -30.18 7.92
C ARG A 407 23.76 -29.41 8.20
N ALA A 408 22.62 -30.05 8.01
CA ALA A 408 21.34 -29.42 8.37
C ALA A 408 21.28 -29.14 9.88
N GLN A 409 21.76 -30.03 10.73
CA GLN A 409 21.85 -29.83 12.18
C GLN A 409 22.83 -28.70 12.56
N GLN A 410 23.92 -28.51 11.80
CA GLN A 410 24.82 -27.37 11.98
C GLN A 410 24.11 -26.05 11.67
N GLU A 411 23.32 -25.99 10.57
CA GLU A 411 22.58 -24.81 10.21
C GLU A 411 21.48 -24.48 11.24
N LEU A 412 20.78 -25.48 11.79
CA LEU A 412 19.84 -25.27 12.90
C LEU A 412 20.54 -24.67 14.13
N SER A 413 21.75 -25.20 14.48
CA SER A 413 22.55 -24.66 15.58
C SER A 413 23.00 -23.21 15.32
N ASN A 414 23.30 -22.87 14.06
CA ASN A 414 23.60 -21.48 13.65
C ASN A 414 22.41 -20.56 13.88
N ILE A 415 21.19 -20.94 13.46
CA ILE A 415 19.97 -20.13 13.68
C ILE A 415 19.77 -19.89 15.18
N GLN A 416 19.89 -20.96 16.00
CA GLN A 416 19.71 -20.86 17.46
C GLN A 416 20.75 -19.94 18.11
N ARG A 417 22.00 -20.00 17.68
CA ARG A 417 23.07 -19.12 18.14
C ARG A 417 22.82 -17.66 17.74
N ILE A 418 22.40 -17.40 16.50
CA ILE A 418 22.08 -16.06 16.00
C ILE A 418 20.89 -15.48 16.79
N ALA A 419 19.85 -16.26 17.05
CA ALA A 419 18.67 -15.85 17.79
C ALA A 419 18.97 -15.40 19.24
N GLN A 420 20.11 -15.82 19.81
CA GLN A 420 20.58 -15.41 21.15
C GLN A 420 21.38 -14.09 21.13
N SER A 421 21.66 -13.52 19.95
CA SER A 421 22.38 -12.23 19.85
C SER A 421 21.54 -11.09 20.42
N PRO A 422 22.13 -10.18 21.21
CA PRO A 422 21.43 -8.99 21.70
C PRO A 422 20.82 -8.12 20.59
N ASP A 423 21.45 -8.09 19.43
CA ASP A 423 20.99 -7.30 18.27
C ASP A 423 19.66 -7.79 17.70
N VAL A 424 19.30 -9.05 17.93
CA VAL A 424 18.05 -9.65 17.44
C VAL A 424 16.82 -9.06 18.15
N SER A 425 16.94 -8.72 19.44
CA SER A 425 15.82 -8.28 20.27
C SER A 425 15.27 -6.92 19.87
N VAL A 426 16.08 -6.07 19.23
CA VAL A 426 15.72 -4.69 18.84
C VAL A 426 15.42 -4.55 17.35
N ASN A 427 15.67 -5.59 16.55
CA ASN A 427 15.51 -5.56 15.10
C ASN A 427 14.18 -6.17 14.64
N ARG A 428 13.62 -5.62 13.58
CA ARG A 428 12.42 -6.12 12.89
C ARG A 428 12.72 -6.28 11.41
N ALA A 429 12.26 -7.38 10.83
CA ALA A 429 12.40 -7.63 9.39
C ALA A 429 11.08 -7.38 8.61
N GLY A 430 10.08 -6.88 9.30
CA GLY A 430 8.75 -6.55 8.79
C GLY A 430 7.91 -5.98 9.92
N ALA A 431 6.64 -6.35 9.98
CA ALA A 431 5.80 -6.11 11.15
C ALA A 431 6.17 -7.07 12.31
N THR A 432 6.74 -8.24 11.97
CA THR A 432 7.17 -9.26 12.92
C THR A 432 8.60 -8.99 13.43
N ALA A 433 8.87 -9.29 14.69
CA ALA A 433 10.19 -9.15 15.27
C ALA A 433 11.16 -10.20 14.66
N THR A 434 12.44 -9.80 14.49
CA THR A 434 13.48 -10.72 13.98
C THR A 434 13.59 -11.98 14.83
N ALA A 435 13.51 -11.86 16.17
CA ALA A 435 13.55 -13.01 17.07
C ALA A 435 12.44 -14.04 16.79
N GLU A 436 11.23 -13.58 16.52
CA GLU A 436 10.08 -14.43 16.21
C GLU A 436 10.26 -15.14 14.87
N LEU A 437 10.73 -14.43 13.83
CA LEU A 437 10.99 -15.01 12.51
C LEU A 437 12.13 -16.06 12.55
N LEU A 438 13.18 -15.82 13.34
CA LEU A 438 14.25 -16.80 13.53
C LEU A 438 13.79 -18.02 14.35
N ALA A 439 12.89 -17.83 15.30
CA ALA A 439 12.28 -18.95 16.03
C ALA A 439 11.36 -19.78 15.11
N LEU A 440 10.60 -19.16 14.21
CA LEU A 440 9.85 -19.86 13.15
C LEU A 440 10.78 -20.67 12.25
N ALA A 441 11.88 -20.06 11.79
CA ALA A 441 12.89 -20.74 10.96
C ALA A 441 13.51 -21.94 11.70
N ALA A 442 13.81 -21.80 12.99
CA ALA A 442 14.33 -22.89 13.79
C ALA A 442 13.33 -24.03 13.97
N HIS A 443 12.05 -23.73 14.26
CA HIS A 443 11.01 -24.76 14.38
C HIS A 443 10.73 -25.46 13.04
N ALA A 444 10.72 -24.71 11.93
CA ALA A 444 10.57 -25.28 10.61
C ALA A 444 11.71 -26.25 10.27
N LEU A 445 12.97 -25.82 10.45
CA LEU A 445 14.12 -26.65 10.14
C LEU A 445 14.27 -27.86 11.08
N ASP A 446 14.01 -27.70 12.39
CA ASP A 446 13.97 -28.79 13.37
C ASP A 446 12.96 -29.87 12.98
N GLY A 447 11.75 -29.42 12.58
CA GLY A 447 10.73 -30.34 12.10
C GLY A 447 11.09 -31.04 10.79
N GLU A 448 11.69 -30.33 9.84
CA GLU A 448 12.18 -30.93 8.57
C GLU A 448 13.30 -31.96 8.82
N ILE A 449 14.24 -31.71 9.73
CA ILE A 449 15.30 -32.65 10.12
C ILE A 449 14.67 -33.91 10.73
N LYS A 450 13.80 -33.77 11.73
CA LYS A 450 13.14 -34.91 12.40
C LYS A 450 12.28 -35.73 11.44
N LEU A 451 11.59 -35.07 10.51
CA LEU A 451 10.84 -35.77 9.47
C LEU A 451 11.75 -36.60 8.58
N ALA A 452 12.92 -36.08 8.22
CA ALA A 452 13.92 -36.80 7.42
C ALA A 452 14.61 -37.96 8.20
N GLU A 453 14.71 -37.84 9.52
CA GLU A 453 15.18 -38.91 10.43
C GLU A 453 14.12 -39.98 10.70
N GLY A 454 12.86 -39.76 10.33
CA GLY A 454 11.73 -40.64 10.60
C GLY A 454 11.10 -40.45 11.98
N ASP A 455 11.54 -39.44 12.76
CA ASP A 455 10.92 -39.05 14.02
C ASP A 455 9.66 -38.22 13.77
N LEU A 456 8.56 -38.89 13.37
CA LEU A 456 7.28 -38.24 13.06
C LEU A 456 6.70 -37.52 14.27
N THR A 457 6.84 -38.06 15.47
CA THR A 457 6.34 -37.43 16.70
C THR A 457 7.06 -36.12 17.00
N GLY A 458 8.39 -36.14 16.91
CA GLY A 458 9.22 -34.97 17.12
C GLY A 458 8.99 -33.90 16.03
N ALA A 459 8.80 -34.31 14.76
CA ALA A 459 8.52 -33.42 13.66
C ALA A 459 7.19 -32.68 13.87
N ILE A 460 6.12 -33.40 14.18
CA ILE A 460 4.79 -32.83 14.47
C ILE A 460 4.88 -31.84 15.63
N ALA A 461 5.54 -32.22 16.74
CA ALA A 461 5.71 -31.33 17.90
C ALA A 461 6.50 -30.05 17.59
N ALA A 462 7.50 -30.11 16.69
CA ALA A 462 8.25 -28.93 16.24
C ALA A 462 7.37 -28.01 15.38
N PHE A 463 6.62 -28.56 14.44
CA PHE A 463 5.72 -27.78 13.59
C PHE A 463 4.53 -27.20 14.38
N GLU A 464 3.97 -27.89 15.37
CA GLU A 464 2.95 -27.35 16.28
C GLU A 464 3.44 -26.11 17.04
N LYS A 465 4.70 -26.12 17.51
CA LYS A 465 5.31 -24.91 18.11
C LYS A 465 5.44 -23.78 17.09
N GLY A 466 5.82 -24.09 15.86
CA GLY A 466 5.87 -23.12 14.77
C GLY A 466 4.49 -22.53 14.49
N VAL A 467 3.44 -23.34 14.38
CA VAL A 467 2.06 -22.88 14.20
C VAL A 467 1.61 -21.98 15.35
N ALA A 468 1.86 -22.38 16.59
CA ALA A 468 1.50 -21.57 17.76
C ALA A 468 2.17 -20.20 17.76
N LEU A 469 3.44 -20.12 17.30
CA LEU A 469 4.17 -18.87 17.17
C LEU A 469 3.66 -18.03 15.99
N GLU A 470 3.45 -18.63 14.81
CA GLU A 470 2.91 -17.95 13.63
C GLU A 470 1.54 -17.33 13.93
N ASP A 471 0.70 -18.02 14.69
CA ASP A 471 -0.60 -17.52 15.13
C ASP A 471 -0.50 -16.27 16.03
N THR A 472 0.68 -15.92 16.56
CA THR A 472 0.88 -14.65 17.27
C THR A 472 1.20 -13.48 16.35
N ASN A 473 1.61 -13.71 15.12
CA ASN A 473 1.99 -12.66 14.18
C ASN A 473 0.79 -11.82 13.74
N ASN A 474 1.01 -10.52 13.55
CA ASN A 474 0.01 -9.64 12.97
C ASN A 474 -0.15 -9.92 11.47
N TYR A 475 -1.32 -9.57 10.94
CA TYR A 475 -1.56 -9.59 9.51
C TYR A 475 -0.59 -8.68 8.76
N THR A 476 -0.01 -9.17 7.67
CA THR A 476 0.85 -8.43 6.74
C THR A 476 0.70 -8.98 5.33
N GLU A 477 0.86 -8.15 4.34
CA GLU A 477 0.84 -8.54 2.92
C GLU A 477 2.07 -8.07 2.16
N PRO A 478 2.73 -8.99 1.47
CA PRO A 478 2.66 -10.44 1.68
C PRO A 478 3.10 -10.83 3.11
N PRO A 479 2.74 -12.03 3.61
CA PRO A 479 3.08 -12.48 4.95
C PRO A 479 4.59 -12.37 5.24
N ASP A 480 4.94 -12.01 6.48
CA ASP A 480 6.35 -11.93 6.91
C ASP A 480 7.00 -13.32 6.98
N TRP A 481 6.22 -14.36 7.31
CA TRP A 481 6.63 -15.76 7.15
C TRP A 481 6.06 -16.30 5.83
N PRO A 482 6.91 -16.70 4.87
CA PRO A 482 6.50 -16.84 3.46
C PRO A 482 5.73 -18.11 3.13
N GLN A 483 5.70 -19.09 4.03
CA GLN A 483 5.02 -20.37 3.84
C GLN A 483 4.45 -20.83 5.18
N SER A 484 3.11 -20.92 5.26
CA SER A 484 2.42 -21.24 6.51
C SER A 484 2.98 -22.49 7.18
N MET A 485 3.20 -22.40 8.50
CA MET A 485 3.63 -23.55 9.32
C MET A 485 2.61 -24.68 9.33
N ARG A 486 1.34 -24.39 9.03
CA ARG A 486 0.30 -25.42 8.88
C ARG A 486 0.50 -26.30 7.66
N LEU A 487 1.16 -25.82 6.62
CA LEU A 487 1.50 -26.66 5.47
C LEU A 487 2.55 -27.72 5.85
N TYR A 488 3.53 -27.37 6.69
CA TYR A 488 4.52 -28.31 7.23
C TYR A 488 3.87 -29.30 8.20
N LEU A 489 3.05 -28.81 9.13
CA LEU A 489 2.34 -29.66 10.09
C LEU A 489 1.39 -30.64 9.40
N GLY A 490 0.57 -30.15 8.46
CA GLY A 490 -0.36 -31.00 7.71
C GLY A 490 0.36 -32.08 6.90
N ASN A 491 1.50 -31.76 6.28
CA ASN A 491 2.33 -32.74 5.58
C ASN A 491 2.90 -33.80 6.54
N ALA A 492 3.41 -33.41 7.69
CA ALA A 492 3.94 -34.35 8.70
C ALA A 492 2.82 -35.28 9.22
N LEU A 493 1.60 -34.76 9.43
CA LEU A 493 0.44 -35.56 9.82
C LEU A 493 0.01 -36.55 8.72
N LEU A 494 0.07 -36.14 7.44
CA LEU A 494 -0.19 -37.05 6.31
C LEU A 494 0.82 -38.21 6.29
N VAL A 495 2.12 -37.91 6.45
CA VAL A 495 3.18 -38.92 6.50
C VAL A 495 2.99 -39.85 7.70
N ALA A 496 2.47 -39.33 8.81
CA ALA A 496 2.17 -40.12 10.02
C ALA A 496 0.86 -40.93 9.91
N GLY A 497 0.10 -40.82 8.80
CA GLY A 497 -1.18 -41.50 8.63
C GLY A 497 -2.34 -40.89 9.45
N ARG A 498 -2.17 -39.65 9.99
CA ARG A 498 -3.16 -38.92 10.80
C ARG A 498 -4.01 -38.03 9.89
N PHE A 499 -4.77 -38.66 8.97
CA PHE A 499 -5.43 -37.97 7.85
C PHE A 499 -6.49 -36.96 8.29
N GLU A 500 -7.31 -37.29 9.28
CA GLU A 500 -8.36 -36.40 9.78
C GLU A 500 -7.78 -35.15 10.43
N GLU A 501 -6.65 -35.29 11.12
CA GLU A 501 -5.95 -34.17 11.73
C GLU A 501 -5.25 -33.29 10.68
N ALA A 502 -4.66 -33.92 9.66
CA ALA A 502 -4.07 -33.20 8.53
C ALA A 502 -5.14 -32.35 7.80
N GLU A 503 -6.31 -32.95 7.53
CA GLU A 503 -7.45 -32.23 6.91
C GLU A 503 -7.89 -31.05 7.77
N ALA A 504 -8.02 -31.23 9.09
CA ALA A 504 -8.41 -30.16 10.00
C ALA A 504 -7.40 -29.00 10.01
N VAL A 505 -6.08 -29.32 9.97
CA VAL A 505 -5.00 -28.33 9.91
C VAL A 505 -5.06 -27.55 8.60
N PHE A 506 -5.19 -28.21 7.45
CA PHE A 506 -5.27 -27.55 6.15
C PHE A 506 -6.54 -26.70 6.01
N ARG A 507 -7.69 -27.19 6.49
CA ARG A 507 -8.93 -26.40 6.50
C ARG A 507 -8.82 -25.15 7.38
N LYS A 508 -8.10 -25.25 8.52
CA LYS A 508 -7.81 -24.10 9.37
C LYS A 508 -6.88 -23.11 8.65
N ASP A 509 -5.89 -23.60 7.92
CA ASP A 509 -4.98 -22.76 7.13
C ASP A 509 -5.74 -21.97 6.06
N LEU A 510 -6.57 -22.65 5.26
CA LEU A 510 -7.41 -22.01 4.25
C LEU A 510 -8.34 -20.94 4.83
N ARG A 511 -8.86 -21.13 6.05
CA ARG A 511 -9.71 -20.14 6.72
C ARG A 511 -8.92 -18.90 7.18
N TRP A 512 -7.67 -19.10 7.63
CA TRP A 512 -6.83 -18.02 8.14
C TRP A 512 -6.10 -17.26 7.04
N HIS A 513 -5.55 -17.97 6.09
CA HIS A 513 -4.75 -17.41 5.03
C HIS A 513 -5.55 -17.23 3.73
N GLN A 514 -6.72 -17.88 3.60
CA GLN A 514 -7.61 -17.86 2.44
C GLN A 514 -6.83 -17.69 1.13
N ASN A 515 -6.01 -18.69 0.84
CA ASN A 515 -5.16 -18.68 -0.35
C ASN A 515 -5.50 -19.87 -1.24
#